data_071f8dcefc3b5e007052db6d5afcf41b
#
_entry.id   071f8dcefc3b5e007052db6d5afcf41b
#
_cell.length_a   1.000
_cell.length_b   1.000
_cell.length_c   1.000
_cell.angle_alpha   90.00
_cell.angle_beta   90.00
_cell.angle_gamma   90.00
#
_symmetry.space_group_name_H-M   'P 1'
#
loop_
_entity.id
_entity.type
_entity.pdbx_description
1 polymer ?
#
loop_
_entity_poly.entity_id
_entity_poly.type
_entity_poly.pdbx_seq_one_letter_code
_entity_poly.pdbx_strand_id
1 'polypeptide(L)'
;IRDSHILTLSGGGKMSEWTLRCPQRGDGLTLPGARGRRSVKRLLTERGMPPRRRRTTPVVCINGEPAAVYGVGTDQRFLPGKDGSNINILMIEKDQEEESNG
;
A
#
# COMPACT_ATOMS: atom_id res chain seq x y z
N ILE A 1 12.29 6.93 -14.08
CA ILE A 1 11.83 6.58 -12.73
C ILE A 1 11.85 7.82 -11.87
N ARG A 2 10.69 8.20 -11.42
CA ARG A 2 10.54 9.44 -10.67
C ARG A 2 10.57 9.21 -9.16
N ASP A 3 9.81 8.25 -8.71
CA ASP A 3 9.69 7.97 -7.30
C ASP A 3 9.94 6.51 -7.00
N SER A 4 10.48 6.25 -5.84
CA SER A 4 10.57 4.90 -5.34
C SER A 4 10.17 4.90 -3.88
N HIS A 5 9.61 3.80 -3.46
CA HIS A 5 9.11 3.67 -2.09
C HIS A 5 9.32 2.23 -1.64
N ILE A 6 9.92 2.06 -0.48
CA ILE A 6 10.15 0.74 0.06
C ILE A 6 9.18 0.49 1.20
N LEU A 7 8.39 -0.56 1.04
CA LEU A 7 7.48 -0.99 2.09
C LEU A 7 8.05 -2.25 2.71
N THR A 8 8.08 -2.30 4.03
CA THR A 8 8.54 -3.47 4.75
C THR A 8 7.38 -4.00 5.56
N LEU A 9 7.06 -5.27 5.35
CA LEU A 9 5.95 -5.91 6.02
C LEU A 9 6.40 -7.21 6.63
N SER A 10 5.79 -7.59 7.75
CA SER A 10 5.96 -8.93 8.26
C SER A 10 4.90 -9.79 7.60
N GLY A 11 5.32 -10.93 7.09
CA GLY A 11 4.43 -11.77 6.31
C GLY A 11 3.52 -12.60 7.17
N GLY A 12 2.55 -13.20 6.55
CA GLY A 12 1.59 -14.06 7.20
C GLY A 12 1.96 -15.52 7.17
N GLY A 13 3.23 -15.85 7.00
CA GLY A 13 3.68 -17.24 7.01
C GLY A 13 3.70 -17.85 5.61
N LYS A 14 4.02 -19.13 5.57
CA LYS A 14 4.25 -19.83 4.31
C LYS A 14 3.02 -19.90 3.41
N MET A 15 1.86 -19.94 4.00
CA MET A 15 0.62 -20.13 3.25
C MET A 15 -0.04 -18.83 2.88
N SER A 16 0.60 -17.71 3.12
CA SER A 16 0.01 -16.43 2.83
C SER A 16 0.02 -16.15 1.34
N GLU A 17 -1.08 -15.59 0.87
CA GLU A 17 -1.20 -15.17 -0.51
C GLU A 17 -1.00 -13.67 -0.57
N TRP A 18 -0.05 -13.25 -1.39
CA TRP A 18 0.28 -11.84 -1.56
C TRP A 18 -0.23 -11.37 -2.90
N THR A 19 -0.97 -10.29 -2.92
CA THR A 19 -1.46 -9.73 -4.17
C THR A 19 -1.21 -8.23 -4.19
N LEU A 20 -1.15 -7.70 -5.40
CA LEU A 20 -0.98 -6.28 -5.62
C LEU A 20 -2.11 -5.84 -6.53
N ARG A 21 -2.86 -4.84 -6.14
CA ARG A 21 -4.00 -4.41 -6.93
C ARG A 21 -4.28 -2.93 -6.72
N CYS A 22 -5.20 -2.41 -7.52
CA CYS A 22 -5.65 -1.03 -7.33
C CYS A 22 -6.62 -0.95 -6.16
N PRO A 23 -6.81 0.25 -5.59
CA PRO A 23 -7.74 0.42 -4.48
C PRO A 23 -9.16 0.04 -4.88
N GLN A 24 -9.89 -0.52 -3.95
CA GLN A 24 -11.27 -0.90 -4.13
C GLN A 24 -12.10 -0.26 -3.03
N ARG A 25 -13.40 -0.15 -3.31
CA ARG A 25 -14.32 0.37 -2.31
C ARG A 25 -14.27 -0.51 -1.07
N GLY A 26 -14.21 0.11 0.08
CA GLY A 26 -14.17 -0.63 1.33
C GLY A 26 -12.77 -0.92 1.86
N ASP A 27 -11.74 -0.68 1.06
CA ASP A 27 -10.37 -0.86 1.54
C ASP A 27 -10.07 0.07 2.69
N GLY A 28 -9.39 -0.44 3.69
CA GLY A 28 -9.00 0.35 4.84
C GLY A 28 -7.74 -0.17 5.49
N LEU A 29 -7.11 0.70 6.24
CA LEU A 29 -5.90 0.40 7.00
C LEU A 29 -6.01 0.98 8.39
N THR A 30 -5.37 0.33 9.34
CA THR A 30 -5.14 0.92 10.66
C THR A 30 -3.65 1.18 10.74
N LEU A 31 -3.26 2.44 10.55
CA LEU A 31 -1.85 2.81 10.57
C LEU A 31 -1.32 2.77 12.00
N PRO A 32 0.00 2.58 12.16
CA PRO A 32 0.59 2.57 13.50
C PRO A 32 0.29 3.88 14.22
N GLY A 33 -0.17 3.77 15.45
CA GLY A 33 -0.51 4.94 16.25
C GLY A 33 -1.87 5.52 15.99
N ALA A 34 -2.59 5.00 15.00
CA ALA A 34 -3.94 5.50 14.71
C ALA A 34 -4.93 4.90 15.68
N ARG A 35 -6.03 5.60 15.89
CA ARG A 35 -7.07 5.15 16.81
C ARG A 35 -7.98 4.08 16.22
N GLY A 36 -7.97 3.92 14.91
CA GLY A 36 -8.81 2.94 14.29
C GLY A 36 -8.58 2.87 12.79
N ARG A 37 -9.42 2.07 12.15
CA ARG A 37 -9.34 1.85 10.72
C ARG A 37 -9.83 3.07 9.96
N ARG A 38 -9.12 3.42 8.90
CA ARG A 38 -9.51 4.53 8.03
C ARG A 38 -9.55 4.04 6.60
N SER A 39 -10.46 4.59 5.81
CA SER A 39 -10.56 4.15 4.43
C SER A 39 -9.31 4.56 3.64
N VAL A 40 -8.89 3.70 2.74
CA VAL A 40 -7.75 3.97 1.87
C VAL A 40 -8.01 5.23 1.03
N LYS A 41 -9.24 5.35 0.53
CA LYS A 41 -9.60 6.52 -0.26
C LYS A 41 -9.38 7.81 0.52
N ARG A 42 -9.79 7.83 1.78
CA ARG A 42 -9.63 9.01 2.61
C ARG A 42 -8.17 9.28 2.90
N LEU A 43 -7.41 8.24 3.20
CA LEU A 43 -5.99 8.41 3.48
C LEU A 43 -5.25 8.99 2.28
N LEU A 44 -5.56 8.52 1.09
CA LEU A 44 -4.94 9.03 -0.12
C LEU A 44 -5.33 10.48 -0.37
N THR A 45 -6.59 10.82 -0.10
CA THR A 45 -7.06 12.19 -0.25
C THR A 45 -6.34 13.11 0.73
N GLU A 46 -6.19 12.69 1.96
CA GLU A 46 -5.51 13.50 2.98
C GLU A 46 -4.04 13.71 2.64
N ARG A 47 -3.46 12.82 1.88
CA ARG A 47 -2.07 12.97 1.45
C ARG A 47 -1.94 13.82 0.20
N GLY A 48 -3.04 14.38 -0.28
CA GLY A 48 -3.01 15.26 -1.44
C GLY A 48 -2.91 14.55 -2.77
N MET A 49 -3.17 13.26 -2.79
CA MET A 49 -3.03 12.51 -4.04
C MET A 49 -4.21 12.82 -4.97
N PRO A 50 -3.93 13.21 -6.22
CA PRO A 50 -5.00 13.53 -7.18
C PRO A 50 -5.89 12.32 -7.46
N PRO A 51 -7.16 12.53 -7.83
CA PRO A 51 -8.08 11.42 -8.08
C PRO A 51 -7.57 10.39 -9.07
N ARG A 52 -6.88 10.84 -10.09
CA ARG A 52 -6.34 9.97 -11.10
C ARG A 52 -5.36 8.96 -10.51
N ARG A 53 -4.46 9.47 -9.67
CA ARG A 53 -3.45 8.63 -9.05
C ARG A 53 -4.02 7.77 -7.95
N ARG A 54 -5.06 8.26 -7.29
CA ARG A 54 -5.69 7.45 -6.23
C ARG A 54 -6.23 6.14 -6.78
N ARG A 55 -6.75 6.17 -8.01
CA ARG A 55 -7.34 4.97 -8.59
C ARG A 55 -6.33 3.90 -8.97
N THR A 56 -5.08 4.29 -9.16
CA THR A 56 -4.04 3.37 -9.61
C THR A 56 -2.94 3.15 -8.57
N THR A 57 -3.12 3.67 -7.36
CA THR A 57 -2.11 3.49 -6.32
C THR A 57 -2.07 2.02 -5.91
N PRO A 58 -0.88 1.41 -5.87
CA PRO A 58 -0.78 0.00 -5.51
C PRO A 58 -1.18 -0.28 -4.07
N VAL A 59 -2.04 -1.28 -3.89
CA VAL A 59 -2.44 -1.78 -2.59
C VAL A 59 -1.89 -3.20 -2.47
N VAL A 60 -1.07 -3.43 -1.46
CA VAL A 60 -0.52 -4.76 -1.20
C VAL A 60 -1.47 -5.45 -0.25
N CYS A 61 -1.93 -6.63 -0.64
CA CYS A 61 -2.86 -7.40 0.17
C CYS A 61 -2.22 -8.71 0.61
N ILE A 62 -2.54 -9.13 1.82
CA ILE A 62 -2.14 -10.41 2.35
C ILE A 62 -3.41 -11.16 2.67
N ASN A 63 -3.59 -12.31 2.03
CA ASN A 63 -4.80 -13.12 2.18
C ASN A 63 -6.06 -12.29 1.94
N GLY A 64 -6.00 -11.44 0.92
CA GLY A 64 -7.15 -10.65 0.51
C GLY A 64 -7.39 -9.38 1.32
N GLU A 65 -6.61 -9.13 2.35
CA GLU A 65 -6.78 -7.93 3.18
C GLU A 65 -5.71 -6.90 2.90
N PRO A 66 -6.09 -5.62 2.77
CA PRO A 66 -5.09 -4.58 2.56
C PRO A 66 -4.08 -4.57 3.70
N ALA A 67 -2.81 -4.68 3.36
CA ALA A 67 -1.73 -4.68 4.33
C ALA A 67 -0.89 -3.42 4.24
N ALA A 68 -0.77 -2.86 3.04
CA ALA A 68 0.01 -1.65 2.85
C ALA A 68 -0.46 -0.94 1.60
N VAL A 69 -0.28 0.37 1.57
CA VAL A 69 -0.65 1.19 0.42
C VAL A 69 0.53 2.09 0.09
N TYR A 70 0.92 2.09 -1.16
CA TYR A 70 2.02 2.91 -1.63
C TYR A 70 1.77 4.38 -1.31
N GLY A 71 2.78 5.04 -0.72
CA GLY A 71 2.67 6.43 -0.37
C GLY A 71 1.91 6.73 0.92
N VAL A 72 1.34 5.70 1.55
CA VAL A 72 0.58 5.86 2.79
C VAL A 72 1.28 5.15 3.94
N GLY A 73 1.50 3.86 3.80
CA GLY A 73 2.16 3.10 4.85
C GLY A 73 1.58 1.71 5.01
N THR A 74 1.93 1.09 6.13
CA THR A 74 1.63 -0.30 6.42
C THR A 74 0.64 -0.39 7.58
N ASP A 75 -0.35 -1.28 7.43
CA ASP A 75 -1.29 -1.57 8.52
C ASP A 75 -0.52 -2.13 9.71
N GLN A 76 -0.90 -1.70 10.92
CA GLN A 76 -0.16 -2.08 12.13
C GLN A 76 -0.08 -3.59 12.33
N ARG A 77 -1.02 -4.35 11.78
CA ARG A 77 -1.00 -5.81 11.91
C ARG A 77 0.17 -6.46 11.18
N PHE A 78 0.76 -5.75 10.23
CA PHE A 78 1.80 -6.29 9.36
C PHE A 78 3.12 -5.54 9.50
N LEU A 79 3.34 -4.92 10.64
CA LEU A 79 4.60 -4.20 10.86
C LEU A 79 5.77 -5.17 10.91
N PRO A 80 6.94 -4.74 10.42
CA PRO A 80 8.13 -5.61 10.39
C PRO A 80 8.59 -6.00 11.78
N GLY A 81 9.16 -7.19 11.87
CA GLY A 81 9.75 -7.67 13.10
C GLY A 81 8.80 -8.28 14.11
N LYS A 82 7.51 -8.27 13.82
CA LYS A 82 6.53 -8.75 14.78
C LYS A 82 6.63 -10.25 15.02
N ASP A 83 6.93 -11.00 13.97
CA ASP A 83 7.07 -12.45 14.06
C ASP A 83 8.40 -12.94 13.50
N GLY A 84 9.30 -12.02 13.22
CA GLY A 84 10.60 -12.37 12.69
C GLY A 84 10.65 -12.56 11.18
N SER A 85 9.52 -12.47 10.52
CA SER A 85 9.46 -12.60 9.07
C SER A 85 9.19 -11.26 8.44
N ASN A 86 10.12 -10.78 7.61
CA ASN A 86 9.96 -9.49 6.96
C ASN A 86 10.09 -9.61 5.46
N ILE A 87 9.25 -8.87 4.76
CA ILE A 87 9.32 -8.79 3.31
C ILE A 87 9.39 -7.33 2.93
N ASN A 88 10.36 -6.99 2.11
CA ASN A 88 10.52 -5.64 1.61
C ASN A 88 10.05 -5.56 0.17
N ILE A 89 9.21 -4.60 -0.10
CA ILE A 89 8.68 -4.39 -1.43
C ILE A 89 9.13 -3.02 -1.91
N LEU A 90 9.86 -3.00 -3.01
CA LEU A 90 10.29 -1.76 -3.63
C LEU A 90 9.33 -1.43 -4.76
N MET A 91 8.69 -0.29 -4.66
CA MET A 91 7.80 0.19 -5.70
C MET A 91 8.44 1.37 -6.40
N ILE A 92 8.42 1.34 -7.71
CA ILE A 92 9.02 2.37 -8.53
C ILE A 92 7.95 2.93 -9.45
N GLU A 93 7.79 4.23 -9.41
CA GLU A 93 6.81 4.92 -10.24
C GLU A 93 7.55 5.61 -11.38
N LYS A 94 7.15 5.28 -12.60
CA LYS A 94 7.76 5.89 -13.77
C LYS A 94 7.13 7.24 -14.05
N ASP A 95 7.87 8.06 -14.78
CA ASP A 95 7.38 9.35 -15.20
C ASP A 95 6.21 9.16 -16.14
N GLN A 96 5.09 9.78 -15.77
CA GLN A 96 3.86 9.63 -16.52
C GLN A 96 3.86 10.35 -17.87
N GLU A 97 4.82 11.21 -18.08
CA GLU A 97 4.88 11.94 -19.34
C GLU A 97 5.03 11.02 -20.52
N GLU A 98 5.66 9.88 -20.30
CA GLU A 98 5.85 8.92 -21.38
C GLU A 98 4.54 8.38 -21.88
N GLU A 99 3.57 8.29 -21.00
CA GLU A 99 2.29 7.73 -21.36
C GLU A 99 1.42 8.73 -22.08
N SER A 100 1.58 9.99 -21.75
CA SER A 100 0.73 11.01 -22.34
C SER A 100 1.00 11.24 -23.81
N ASN A 101 2.12 10.73 -24.28
CA ASN A 101 2.48 10.88 -25.69
C ASN A 101 1.95 9.76 -26.56
N GLY A 102 1.42 8.76 -25.91
CA GLY A 102 0.94 7.61 -26.63
C GLY A 102 -0.35 7.84 -27.37
#